data_e8f9c9de495b86bffe71bcff3caf511a
#
_entry.id   e8f9c9de495b86bffe71bcff3caf511a
#
_cell.length_a   1.000
_cell.length_b   1.000
_cell.length_c   1.000
_cell.angle_alpha   90.00
_cell.angle_beta   90.00
_cell.angle_gamma   90.00
#
_symmetry.space_group_name_H-M   'P 1'
#
loop_
_entity.id
_entity.type
_entity.pdbx_description
1 polymer ?
#
loop_
_entity_poly.entity_id
_entity_poly.type
_entity_poly.pdbx_seq_one_letter_code
_entity_poly.pdbx_strand_id
1 'polypeptide(L)'
;KSVYRLDGDNVRHGLNSDLGFSAEDRNENIRRISEVAALFKDAGLITLASFISPYQKTRDFARQCAGSDNFMEVYVKADVETCAQRDPKGLYEKAKKGEIENFTGISAPYEEPVNPDLVVDTAQLSVEETVEKVLEVIEKRLR
;
A
#
# COMPACT_ATOMS: atom_id res chain seq x y z
N LYS A 1 0.08 -6.24 -21.70
CA LYS A 1 -1.01 -5.60 -20.92
C LYS A 1 -0.54 -4.23 -20.45
N SER A 2 -1.44 -3.24 -20.48
CA SER A 2 -1.14 -1.90 -19.99
C SER A 2 -1.19 -1.88 -18.44
N VAL A 3 -0.28 -1.14 -17.84
CA VAL A 3 -0.12 -1.06 -16.37
C VAL A 3 -0.21 0.40 -15.94
N TYR A 4 -0.89 0.66 -14.83
CA TYR A 4 -0.91 1.98 -14.21
C TYR A 4 -0.54 1.89 -12.72
N ARG A 5 0.25 2.85 -12.24
CA ARG A 5 0.66 2.93 -10.83
C ARG A 5 -0.09 4.04 -10.12
N LEU A 6 -0.76 3.66 -9.03
CA LEU A 6 -1.35 4.57 -8.04
C LEU A 6 -0.48 4.52 -6.78
N ASP A 7 0.01 5.66 -6.33
CA ASP A 7 0.78 5.76 -5.09
C ASP A 7 0.33 6.95 -4.23
N GLY A 8 0.75 6.96 -2.96
CA GLY A 8 0.32 7.96 -2.01
C GLY A 8 0.72 9.39 -2.41
N ASP A 9 1.82 9.56 -3.14
CA ASP A 9 2.28 10.88 -3.53
C ASP A 9 1.45 11.40 -4.73
N ASN A 10 1.25 10.59 -5.79
CA ASN A 10 0.55 11.07 -6.99
C ASN A 10 -0.94 11.36 -6.75
N VAL A 11 -1.62 10.60 -5.88
CA VAL A 11 -3.05 10.82 -5.61
C VAL A 11 -3.31 11.97 -4.63
N ARG A 12 -2.38 12.24 -3.69
CA ARG A 12 -2.54 13.31 -2.70
C ARG A 12 -2.31 14.71 -3.27
N HIS A 13 -1.68 14.82 -4.42
CA HIS A 13 -1.55 16.10 -5.13
C HIS A 13 -2.81 16.50 -5.93
N GLY A 14 -3.75 15.58 -6.13
CA GLY A 14 -4.97 15.80 -6.90
C GLY A 14 -6.18 15.15 -6.25
N LEU A 15 -6.49 13.93 -6.63
CA LEU A 15 -7.70 13.18 -6.25
C LEU A 15 -8.01 13.23 -4.74
N ASN A 16 -7.00 13.11 -3.90
CA ASN A 16 -7.10 13.03 -2.44
C ASN A 16 -6.40 14.20 -1.74
N SER A 17 -6.29 15.36 -2.40
CA SER A 17 -5.64 16.56 -1.85
C SER A 17 -6.38 17.17 -0.66
N ASP A 18 -7.66 16.83 -0.49
CA ASP A 18 -8.51 17.24 0.63
C ASP A 18 -8.33 16.38 1.89
N LEU A 19 -7.59 15.26 1.82
CA LEU A 19 -7.44 14.32 2.91
C LEU A 19 -6.12 14.53 3.68
N GLY A 20 -6.22 14.46 5.02
CA GLY A 20 -5.09 14.43 5.93
C GLY A 20 -4.63 12.99 6.26
N PHE A 21 -4.20 12.79 7.52
CA PHE A 21 -3.63 11.52 7.99
C PHE A 21 -4.35 10.95 9.22
N SER A 22 -5.52 11.48 9.58
CA SER A 22 -6.38 10.87 10.59
C SER A 22 -6.78 9.45 10.17
N ALA A 23 -7.32 8.67 11.10
CA ALA A 23 -7.81 7.32 10.78
C ALA A 23 -8.93 7.37 9.74
N GLU A 24 -9.82 8.36 9.84
CA GLU A 24 -10.92 8.61 8.91
C GLU A 24 -10.39 8.95 7.52
N ASP A 25 -9.44 9.89 7.42
CA ASP A 25 -8.84 10.30 6.15
C ASP A 25 -8.09 9.15 5.48
N ARG A 26 -7.38 8.31 6.26
CA ARG A 26 -6.70 7.12 5.74
C ARG A 26 -7.70 6.10 5.18
N ASN A 27 -8.83 5.90 5.87
CA ASN A 27 -9.89 5.02 5.39
C ASN A 27 -10.50 5.54 4.08
N GLU A 28 -10.81 6.83 4.02
CA GLU A 28 -11.38 7.47 2.83
C GLU A 28 -10.39 7.48 1.66
N ASN A 29 -9.09 7.68 1.95
CA ASN A 29 -8.04 7.57 0.94
C ASN A 29 -8.05 6.19 0.27
N ILE A 30 -8.04 5.11 1.05
CA ILE A 30 -8.05 3.75 0.49
C ILE A 30 -9.38 3.44 -0.19
N ARG A 31 -10.52 3.92 0.35
CA ARG A 31 -11.83 3.76 -0.31
C ARG A 31 -11.82 4.35 -1.73
N ARG A 32 -11.39 5.60 -1.89
CA ARG A 32 -11.32 6.26 -3.21
C ARG A 32 -10.38 5.53 -4.16
N ILE A 33 -9.20 5.12 -3.68
CA ILE A 33 -8.23 4.40 -4.50
C ILE A 33 -8.76 3.03 -4.94
N SER A 34 -9.49 2.34 -4.08
CA SER A 34 -10.12 1.06 -4.42
C SER A 34 -11.13 1.19 -5.55
N GLU A 35 -11.96 2.24 -5.53
CA GLU A 35 -12.92 2.52 -6.60
C GLU A 35 -12.22 2.86 -7.93
N VAL A 36 -11.18 3.71 -7.87
CA VAL A 36 -10.39 4.05 -9.07
C VAL A 36 -9.69 2.83 -9.65
N ALA A 37 -9.12 1.98 -8.79
CA ALA A 37 -8.47 0.74 -9.24
C ALA A 37 -9.49 -0.23 -9.88
N ALA A 38 -10.70 -0.30 -9.35
CA ALA A 38 -11.78 -1.11 -9.95
C ALA A 38 -12.15 -0.59 -11.35
N LEU A 39 -12.27 0.73 -11.54
CA LEU A 39 -12.52 1.33 -12.85
C LEU A 39 -11.37 1.06 -13.84
N PHE A 40 -10.13 1.14 -13.39
CA PHE A 40 -8.97 0.80 -14.25
C PHE A 40 -8.96 -0.67 -14.63
N LYS A 41 -9.31 -1.57 -13.70
CA LYS A 41 -9.49 -2.99 -13.99
C LYS A 41 -10.56 -3.20 -15.08
N ASP A 42 -11.70 -2.54 -14.96
CA ASP A 42 -12.78 -2.63 -15.96
C ASP A 42 -12.36 -2.09 -17.34
N ALA A 43 -11.45 -1.11 -17.35
CA ALA A 43 -10.80 -0.63 -18.56
C ALA A 43 -9.70 -1.56 -19.10
N GLY A 44 -9.45 -2.71 -18.46
CA GLY A 44 -8.46 -3.70 -18.89
C GLY A 44 -7.02 -3.42 -18.46
N LEU A 45 -6.82 -2.50 -17.50
CA LEU A 45 -5.49 -2.16 -16.99
C LEU A 45 -5.11 -3.06 -15.80
N ILE A 46 -3.81 -3.35 -15.68
CA ILE A 46 -3.24 -3.85 -14.43
C ILE A 46 -2.92 -2.62 -13.56
N THR A 47 -3.50 -2.57 -12.36
CA THR A 47 -3.27 -1.46 -11.42
C THR A 47 -2.32 -1.89 -10.31
N LEU A 48 -1.21 -1.18 -10.18
CA LEU A 48 -0.27 -1.32 -9.06
C LEU A 48 -0.58 -0.22 -8.04
N ALA A 49 -1.20 -0.58 -6.92
CA ALA A 49 -1.55 0.35 -5.85
C ALA A 49 -0.53 0.24 -4.69
N SER A 50 0.26 1.30 -4.47
CA SER A 50 1.31 1.35 -3.46
C SER A 50 0.92 2.33 -2.35
N PHE A 51 0.36 1.79 -1.26
CA PHE A 51 -0.12 2.54 -0.10
C PHE A 51 0.23 1.82 1.20
N ILE A 52 0.34 2.56 2.29
CA ILE A 52 0.53 1.97 3.62
C ILE A 52 -0.65 1.07 4.00
N SER A 53 -1.90 1.48 3.69
CA SER A 53 -3.13 0.71 3.94
C SER A 53 -3.16 0.04 5.33
N PRO A 54 -3.13 0.84 6.43
CA PRO A 54 -2.79 0.32 7.76
C PRO A 54 -3.89 -0.54 8.39
N TYR A 55 -5.10 -0.53 7.86
CA TYR A 55 -6.26 -1.20 8.46
C TYR A 55 -6.76 -2.37 7.61
N GLN A 56 -6.94 -3.53 8.23
CA GLN A 56 -7.44 -4.74 7.56
C GLN A 56 -8.77 -4.50 6.83
N LYS A 57 -9.71 -3.83 7.48
CA LYS A 57 -11.02 -3.53 6.89
C LYS A 57 -10.96 -2.79 5.55
N THR A 58 -9.97 -1.91 5.36
CA THR A 58 -9.83 -1.15 4.11
C THR A 58 -9.16 -1.98 3.01
N ARG A 59 -8.28 -2.90 3.35
CA ARG A 59 -7.72 -3.88 2.40
C ARG A 59 -8.78 -4.88 1.97
N ASP A 60 -9.65 -5.33 2.90
CA ASP A 60 -10.81 -6.20 2.58
C ASP A 60 -11.79 -5.48 1.65
N PHE A 61 -12.05 -4.19 1.88
CA PHE A 61 -12.87 -3.39 0.99
C PHE A 61 -12.26 -3.28 -0.42
N ALA A 62 -10.95 -3.04 -0.53
CA ALA A 62 -10.25 -3.00 -1.81
C ALA A 62 -10.38 -4.33 -2.56
N ARG A 63 -10.25 -5.48 -1.87
CA ARG A 63 -10.47 -6.81 -2.42
C ARG A 63 -11.90 -7.00 -2.93
N GLN A 64 -12.89 -6.50 -2.20
CA GLN A 64 -14.29 -6.54 -2.64
C GLN A 64 -14.54 -5.71 -3.90
N CYS A 65 -14.02 -4.48 -3.97
CA CYS A 65 -14.15 -3.61 -5.14
C CYS A 65 -13.52 -4.21 -6.40
N ALA A 66 -12.34 -4.79 -6.28
CA ALA A 66 -11.66 -5.42 -7.42
C ALA A 66 -12.27 -6.76 -7.83
N GLY A 67 -12.89 -7.46 -6.88
CA GLY A 67 -13.24 -8.88 -6.96
C GLY A 67 -12.05 -9.76 -6.60
N SER A 68 -12.29 -10.77 -5.75
CA SER A 68 -11.22 -11.59 -5.15
C SER A 68 -10.26 -12.22 -6.16
N ASP A 69 -10.77 -12.66 -7.31
CA ASP A 69 -9.95 -13.28 -8.36
C ASP A 69 -9.04 -12.27 -9.09
N ASN A 70 -9.40 -10.99 -9.05
CA ASN A 70 -8.69 -9.89 -9.70
C ASN A 70 -7.83 -9.06 -8.71
N PHE A 71 -7.79 -9.45 -7.45
CA PHE A 71 -7.05 -8.74 -6.41
C PHE A 71 -5.86 -9.56 -5.91
N MET A 72 -4.74 -8.91 -5.71
CA MET A 72 -3.56 -9.51 -5.11
C MET A 72 -3.03 -8.57 -4.02
N GLU A 73 -3.01 -9.05 -2.79
CA GLU A 73 -2.44 -8.35 -1.65
C GLU A 73 -0.98 -8.78 -1.45
N VAL A 74 -0.08 -7.83 -1.64
CA VAL A 74 1.35 -8.02 -1.39
C VAL A 74 1.73 -7.31 -0.09
N TYR A 75 2.11 -8.08 0.92
CA TYR A 75 2.65 -7.54 2.15
C TYR A 75 4.15 -7.28 2.00
N VAL A 76 4.50 -6.01 1.84
CA VAL A 76 5.89 -5.55 1.82
C VAL A 76 6.33 -5.36 3.27
N LYS A 77 6.88 -6.42 3.86
CA LYS A 77 7.21 -6.50 5.27
C LYS A 77 8.54 -5.81 5.58
N ALA A 78 8.52 -4.93 6.56
CA ALA A 78 9.68 -4.42 7.28
C ALA A 78 9.23 -3.98 8.67
N ASP A 79 10.04 -4.22 9.70
CA ASP A 79 9.77 -3.70 11.02
C ASP A 79 10.01 -2.18 11.09
N VAL A 80 9.47 -1.56 12.14
CA VAL A 80 9.55 -0.10 12.33
C VAL A 80 11.00 0.36 12.47
N GLU A 81 11.86 -0.45 13.07
CA GLU A 81 13.28 -0.13 13.25
C GLU A 81 14.00 -0.07 11.90
N THR A 82 13.81 -1.09 11.07
CA THR A 82 14.34 -1.12 9.69
C THR A 82 13.84 0.06 8.87
N CYS A 83 12.55 0.38 8.94
CA CYS A 83 11.98 1.55 8.27
C CYS A 83 12.59 2.86 8.77
N ALA A 84 12.77 3.00 10.08
CA ALA A 84 13.37 4.19 10.69
C ALA A 84 14.85 4.35 10.34
N GLN A 85 15.61 3.25 10.18
CA GLN A 85 17.00 3.30 9.70
C GLN A 85 17.10 3.74 8.24
N ARG A 86 16.15 3.32 7.41
CA ARG A 86 16.11 3.71 5.99
C ARG A 86 15.67 5.15 5.80
N ASP A 87 14.66 5.58 6.51
CA ASP A 87 14.04 6.93 6.59
C ASP A 87 14.42 7.93 5.45
N PRO A 88 14.14 7.61 4.18
CA PRO A 88 14.64 8.37 3.02
C PRO A 88 14.14 9.83 2.99
N LYS A 89 13.03 10.11 3.68
CA LYS A 89 12.40 11.44 3.74
C LYS A 89 12.56 12.11 5.11
N GLY A 90 13.25 11.48 6.08
CA GLY A 90 13.41 11.99 7.45
C GLY A 90 12.09 12.06 8.25
N LEU A 91 11.06 11.31 7.84
CA LEU A 91 9.73 11.38 8.47
C LEU A 91 9.67 10.61 9.79
N TYR A 92 10.40 9.49 9.91
CA TYR A 92 10.48 8.73 11.16
C TYR A 92 11.16 9.52 12.27
N GLU A 93 12.22 10.24 11.95
CA GLU A 93 12.89 11.12 12.90
C GLU A 93 11.95 12.22 13.40
N LYS A 94 11.22 12.89 12.50
CA LYS A 94 10.23 13.90 12.85
C LYS A 94 9.09 13.34 13.69
N ALA A 95 8.58 12.15 13.33
CA ALA A 95 7.52 11.50 14.09
C ALA A 95 7.97 11.11 15.51
N LYS A 96 9.21 10.63 15.69
CA LYS A 96 9.79 10.34 17.01
C LYS A 96 9.95 11.58 17.86
N LYS A 97 10.20 12.73 17.25
CA LYS A 97 10.25 14.04 17.95
C LYS A 97 8.86 14.62 18.25
N GLY A 98 7.78 13.98 17.82
CA GLY A 98 6.41 14.47 17.99
C GLY A 98 6.02 15.60 17.02
N GLU A 99 6.80 15.84 15.99
CA GLU A 99 6.54 16.87 14.98
C GLU A 99 5.50 16.43 13.94
N ILE A 100 5.22 15.12 13.85
CA ILE A 100 4.21 14.54 12.96
C ILE A 100 3.27 13.67 13.81
N GLU A 101 2.00 14.03 13.78
CA GLU A 101 0.92 13.25 14.42
C GLU A 101 0.42 12.13 13.50
N ASN A 102 -0.21 11.11 14.09
CA ASN A 102 -0.83 9.99 13.37
C ASN A 102 0.11 9.26 12.39
N PHE A 103 1.38 9.15 12.76
CA PHE A 103 2.38 8.46 11.95
C PHE A 103 2.29 6.95 12.17
N THR A 104 2.02 6.20 11.11
CA THR A 104 1.86 4.73 11.17
C THR A 104 3.11 4.04 11.71
N GLY A 105 2.94 3.18 12.70
CA GLY A 105 4.02 2.46 13.35
C GLY A 105 4.71 3.21 14.50
N ILE A 106 4.47 4.51 14.68
CA ILE A 106 4.99 5.33 15.79
C ILE A 106 3.85 5.81 16.69
N SER A 107 2.94 6.66 16.17
CA SER A 107 1.81 7.23 16.90
C SER A 107 0.44 6.77 16.38
N ALA A 108 0.41 5.99 15.31
CA ALA A 108 -0.79 5.36 14.77
C ALA A 108 -0.54 3.86 14.53
N PRO A 109 -1.57 3.01 14.64
CA PRO A 109 -1.42 1.57 14.50
C PRO A 109 -1.20 1.15 13.04
N TYR A 110 -0.58 -0.02 12.87
CA TYR A 110 -0.53 -0.78 11.63
C TYR A 110 -1.02 -2.20 11.91
N GLU A 111 -2.08 -2.62 11.24
CA GLU A 111 -2.61 -3.97 11.31
C GLU A 111 -1.95 -4.82 10.22
N GLU A 112 -1.12 -5.78 10.60
CA GLU A 112 -0.50 -6.68 9.64
C GLU A 112 -1.56 -7.47 8.86
N PRO A 113 -1.36 -7.71 7.54
CA PRO A 113 -2.28 -8.53 6.76
C PRO A 113 -2.43 -9.94 7.33
N VAL A 114 -3.68 -10.39 7.46
CA VAL A 114 -3.99 -11.72 8.03
C VAL A 114 -3.69 -12.83 7.02
N ASN A 115 -4.10 -12.64 5.76
CA ASN A 115 -3.93 -13.61 4.68
C ASN A 115 -3.51 -12.92 3.38
N PRO A 116 -2.30 -12.34 3.31
CA PRO A 116 -1.81 -11.74 2.08
C PRO A 116 -1.53 -12.83 1.02
N ASP A 117 -1.69 -12.48 -0.24
CA ASP A 117 -1.39 -13.40 -1.36
C ASP A 117 0.12 -13.63 -1.51
N LEU A 118 0.93 -12.65 -1.09
CA LEU A 118 2.39 -12.73 -1.06
C LEU A 118 2.96 -11.91 0.09
N VAL A 119 3.97 -12.45 0.77
CA VAL A 119 4.79 -11.72 1.74
C VAL A 119 6.21 -11.61 1.20
N VAL A 120 6.74 -10.38 1.17
CA VAL A 120 8.13 -10.10 0.84
C VAL A 120 8.80 -9.37 2.00
N ASP A 121 9.76 -10.01 2.63
CA ASP A 121 10.51 -9.44 3.75
C ASP A 121 11.69 -8.62 3.23
N THR A 122 11.52 -7.31 3.17
CA THR A 122 12.52 -6.40 2.62
C THR A 122 13.68 -6.11 3.58
N ALA A 123 13.64 -6.60 4.81
CA ALA A 123 14.79 -6.59 5.69
C ALA A 123 15.82 -7.68 5.29
N GLN A 124 15.37 -8.73 4.59
CA GLN A 124 16.19 -9.88 4.19
C GLN A 124 16.45 -9.98 2.69
N LEU A 125 15.60 -9.35 1.88
CA LEU A 125 15.66 -9.39 0.42
C LEU A 125 16.15 -8.07 -0.16
N SER A 126 16.94 -8.14 -1.22
CA SER A 126 17.25 -6.97 -2.04
C SER A 126 16.01 -6.48 -2.79
N VAL A 127 16.10 -5.29 -3.39
CA VAL A 127 15.02 -4.75 -4.23
C VAL A 127 14.77 -5.66 -5.42
N GLU A 128 15.83 -6.12 -6.07
CA GLU A 128 15.79 -7.01 -7.23
C GLU A 128 15.10 -8.34 -6.90
N GLU A 129 15.52 -9.00 -5.83
CA GLU A 129 14.90 -10.26 -5.37
C GLU A 129 13.43 -10.07 -5.00
N THR A 130 13.08 -8.92 -4.40
CA THR A 130 11.70 -8.58 -4.07
C THR A 130 10.87 -8.43 -5.33
N VAL A 131 11.36 -7.70 -6.32
CA VAL A 131 10.68 -7.49 -7.60
C VAL A 131 10.49 -8.81 -8.35
N GLU A 132 11.51 -9.66 -8.42
CA GLU A 132 11.42 -10.97 -9.07
C GLU A 132 10.32 -11.83 -8.46
N LYS A 133 10.25 -11.92 -7.12
CA LYS A 133 9.19 -12.68 -6.42
C LYS A 133 7.78 -12.15 -6.73
N VAL A 134 7.62 -10.83 -6.76
CA VAL A 134 6.32 -10.21 -7.09
C VAL A 134 5.94 -10.51 -8.53
N LEU A 135 6.87 -10.37 -9.47
CA LEU A 135 6.65 -10.63 -10.90
C LEU A 135 6.25 -12.10 -11.15
N GLU A 136 6.93 -13.06 -10.53
CA GLU A 136 6.58 -14.47 -10.66
C GLU A 136 5.12 -14.77 -10.30
N VAL A 137 4.61 -14.16 -9.22
CA VAL A 137 3.24 -14.38 -8.78
C VAL A 137 2.25 -13.69 -9.71
N ILE A 138 2.57 -12.46 -10.17
CA ILE A 138 1.75 -11.73 -11.14
C ILE A 138 1.64 -12.52 -12.46
N GLU A 139 2.77 -13.01 -12.99
CA GLU A 139 2.79 -13.77 -14.24
C GLU A 139 1.98 -15.06 -14.15
N LYS A 140 2.06 -15.77 -13.03
CA LYS A 140 1.24 -16.98 -12.80
C LYS A 140 -0.27 -16.69 -12.81
N ARG A 141 -0.67 -15.54 -12.28
CA ARG A 141 -2.09 -15.13 -12.27
C ARG A 141 -2.60 -14.61 -13.62
N LEU A 142 -1.72 -14.13 -14.48
CA LEU A 142 -2.07 -13.56 -15.77
C LEU A 142 -2.14 -14.60 -16.91
N ARG A 143 -1.71 -15.84 -16.64
CA ARG A 143 -1.81 -16.98 -17.56
C ARG A 143 -3.17 -17.65 -17.47
#